data_80df6ee47ebb69cf778ce4e41bc088b6
#
_entry.id   80df6ee47ebb69cf778ce4e41bc088b6
#
_cell.length_a   1.000
_cell.length_b   1.000
_cell.length_c   1.000
_cell.angle_alpha   90.00
_cell.angle_beta   90.00
_cell.angle_gamma   90.00
#
_symmetry.space_group_name_H-M   'P 1'
#
loop_
_entity.id
_entity.type
_entity.pdbx_description
1 polymer ?
#
loop_
_entity_poly.entity_id
_entity_poly.type
_entity_poly.pdbx_seq_one_letter_code
_entity_poly.pdbx_strand_id
1 'polypeptide(L)'
;LTGSNNTKTSQTKPITAGDYGGRYVYYGIREHGMAAAMNGMALHGGVIPYGGTFLVFSDYARPSMRLASLMGIRSIFVMTHDSIGLGEDGPTHQPVEHLAALRAIPNHLVMRPADAVETAECWQIALSSTGTPSTLALTRQNLAAVRTQHEEDNLCALGAYELVRASDEAKVTIFA
;
A
#
# COMPACT_ATOMS: atom_id res chain seq x y z
N LEU A 1 -3.91 15.79 3.86
CA LEU A 1 -3.38 15.02 2.71
C LEU A 1 -4.44 14.22 1.95
N THR A 2 -5.66 14.13 2.45
CA THR A 2 -6.72 13.32 1.83
C THR A 2 -7.01 13.71 0.38
N GLY A 3 -6.92 14.99 0.06
CA GLY A 3 -7.12 15.47 -1.31
C GLY A 3 -5.96 15.11 -2.26
N SER A 4 -4.78 14.76 -1.72
CA SER A 4 -3.59 14.51 -2.53
C SER A 4 -3.38 13.03 -2.84
N ASN A 5 -3.71 12.11 -1.92
CA ASN A 5 -3.42 10.68 -2.13
C ASN A 5 -4.63 9.83 -2.55
N ASN A 6 -5.83 10.42 -2.63
CA ASN A 6 -7.04 9.79 -3.17
C ASN A 6 -7.39 8.40 -2.58
N THR A 7 -7.06 8.17 -1.31
CA THR A 7 -7.29 6.87 -0.66
C THR A 7 -8.67 6.74 -0.04
N LYS A 8 -9.48 7.81 -0.06
CA LYS A 8 -10.88 7.78 0.36
C LYS A 8 -11.76 7.22 -0.76
N THR A 9 -12.58 6.21 -0.45
CA THR A 9 -13.58 5.73 -1.39
C THR A 9 -14.75 6.73 -1.51
N SER A 10 -15.32 6.87 -2.69
CA SER A 10 -16.36 7.87 -3.00
C SER A 10 -17.60 7.76 -2.13
N GLN A 11 -17.94 6.55 -1.68
CA GLN A 11 -19.14 6.27 -0.89
C GLN A 11 -18.91 6.35 0.63
N THR A 12 -17.70 6.68 1.09
CA THR A 12 -17.36 6.62 2.52
C THR A 12 -17.66 7.95 3.20
N LYS A 13 -18.52 7.90 4.24
CA LYS A 13 -18.83 9.04 5.09
C LYS A 13 -17.74 9.25 6.14
N PRO A 14 -17.27 10.50 6.35
CA PRO A 14 -16.35 10.79 7.44
C PRO A 14 -16.99 10.56 8.82
N ILE A 15 -16.17 10.16 9.77
CA ILE A 15 -16.49 10.20 11.20
C ILE A 15 -16.21 11.62 11.66
N THR A 16 -17.20 12.25 12.32
CA THR A 16 -17.07 13.58 12.91
C THR A 16 -17.59 13.61 14.34
N ALA A 17 -17.26 14.63 15.09
CA ALA A 17 -17.78 14.81 16.44
C ALA A 17 -19.31 14.84 16.42
N GLY A 18 -19.94 13.94 17.18
CA GLY A 18 -21.38 13.77 17.23
C GLY A 18 -22.00 12.93 16.10
N ASP A 19 -21.21 12.51 15.09
CA ASP A 19 -21.64 11.61 14.02
C ASP A 19 -20.60 10.51 13.78
N TYR A 20 -20.76 9.39 14.45
CA TYR A 20 -19.85 8.25 14.44
C TYR A 20 -20.25 7.16 13.45
N GLY A 21 -21.30 7.34 12.65
CA GLY A 21 -21.79 6.36 11.67
C GLY A 21 -20.96 6.23 10.41
N GLY A 22 -19.87 7.01 10.27
CA GLY A 22 -18.96 6.96 9.13
C GLY A 22 -17.95 5.82 9.20
N ARG A 23 -17.18 5.67 8.13
CA ARG A 23 -16.08 4.69 8.03
C ARG A 23 -14.75 5.32 7.62
N TYR A 24 -14.68 6.64 7.61
CA TYR A 24 -13.51 7.38 7.20
C TYR A 24 -13.06 8.34 8.30
N VAL A 25 -11.77 8.30 8.65
CA VAL A 25 -11.17 9.15 9.67
C VAL A 25 -10.14 10.06 9.03
N TYR A 26 -10.28 11.36 9.22
CA TYR A 26 -9.26 12.34 8.86
C TYR A 26 -8.23 12.47 9.98
N TYR A 27 -7.03 11.98 9.76
CA TYR A 27 -5.94 12.10 10.75
C TYR A 27 -5.17 13.42 10.63
N GLY A 28 -5.29 14.12 9.51
CA GLY A 28 -4.45 15.27 9.21
C GLY A 28 -3.00 14.85 8.95
N ILE A 29 -2.05 15.70 9.30
CA ILE A 29 -0.61 15.43 9.18
C ILE A 29 -0.15 14.69 10.45
N ARG A 30 -0.46 13.39 10.55
CA ARG A 30 -0.20 12.55 11.73
C ARG A 30 0.01 11.09 11.32
N GLU A 31 1.02 10.84 10.50
CA GLU A 31 1.27 9.51 9.91
C GLU A 31 1.52 8.45 10.99
N HIS A 32 2.30 8.77 12.02
CA HIS A 32 2.52 7.87 13.15
C HIS A 32 1.22 7.63 13.94
N GLY A 33 0.47 8.68 14.23
CA GLY A 33 -0.81 8.58 14.93
C GLY A 33 -1.85 7.77 14.16
N MET A 34 -1.92 7.95 12.83
CA MET A 34 -2.75 7.14 11.95
C MET A 34 -2.37 5.66 12.04
N ALA A 35 -1.09 5.33 11.84
CA ALA A 35 -0.61 3.96 11.85
C ALA A 35 -0.80 3.30 13.22
N ALA A 36 -0.56 4.04 14.32
CA ALA A 36 -0.79 3.54 15.68
C ALA A 36 -2.27 3.29 15.96
N ALA A 37 -3.16 4.19 15.54
CA ALA A 37 -4.60 4.00 15.66
C ALA A 37 -5.09 2.80 14.84
N MET A 38 -4.56 2.60 13.64
CA MET A 38 -4.84 1.41 12.83
C MET A 38 -4.43 0.12 13.54
N ASN A 39 -3.27 0.10 14.19
CA ASN A 39 -2.84 -1.05 14.98
C ASN A 39 -3.81 -1.33 16.13
N GLY A 40 -4.27 -0.30 16.83
CA GLY A 40 -5.30 -0.44 17.88
C GLY A 40 -6.62 -0.98 17.34
N MET A 41 -7.06 -0.50 16.18
CA MET A 41 -8.28 -1.01 15.51
C MET A 41 -8.15 -2.47 15.06
N ALA A 42 -6.99 -2.85 14.52
CA ALA A 42 -6.71 -4.23 14.14
C ALA A 42 -6.70 -5.18 15.34
N LEU A 43 -6.09 -4.76 16.45
CA LEU A 43 -6.08 -5.51 17.72
C LEU A 43 -7.48 -5.65 18.34
N HIS A 44 -8.32 -4.63 18.21
CA HIS A 44 -9.72 -4.69 18.64
C HIS A 44 -10.52 -5.76 17.88
N GLY A 45 -10.18 -6.02 16.61
CA GLY A 45 -10.76 -7.10 15.81
C GLY A 45 -12.14 -6.81 15.19
N GLY A 46 -12.73 -5.65 15.44
CA GLY A 46 -14.06 -5.29 14.93
C GLY A 46 -14.04 -4.75 13.49
N VAL A 47 -12.86 -4.37 12.97
CA VAL A 47 -12.68 -3.78 11.64
C VAL A 47 -11.35 -4.20 11.04
N ILE A 48 -11.24 -4.11 9.73
CA ILE A 48 -9.97 -4.22 8.99
C ILE A 48 -9.56 -2.79 8.62
N PRO A 49 -8.56 -2.21 9.29
CA PRO A 49 -8.13 -0.84 9.00
C PRO A 49 -7.23 -0.79 7.77
N TYR A 50 -7.45 0.22 6.93
CA TYR A 50 -6.44 0.67 5.99
C TYR A 50 -6.25 2.18 6.10
N GLY A 51 -5.05 2.66 5.86
CA GLY A 51 -4.73 4.07 5.93
C GLY A 51 -3.71 4.46 4.87
N GLY A 52 -3.81 5.69 4.38
CA GLY A 52 -3.00 6.15 3.27
C GLY A 52 -2.30 7.46 3.51
N THR A 53 -1.07 7.52 3.00
CA THR A 53 -0.24 8.72 2.88
C THR A 53 0.75 8.53 1.72
N PHE A 54 1.62 9.51 1.46
CA PHE A 54 2.70 9.34 0.51
C PHE A 54 3.76 8.35 1.02
N LEU A 55 4.39 7.62 0.13
CA LEU A 55 5.39 6.62 0.51
C LEU A 55 6.56 7.22 1.30
N VAL A 56 7.02 8.42 0.92
CA VAL A 56 8.10 9.12 1.64
C VAL A 56 7.75 9.34 3.12
N PHE A 57 6.47 9.55 3.46
CA PHE A 57 6.04 9.76 4.84
C PHE A 57 5.91 8.47 5.65
N SER A 58 6.22 7.32 5.05
CA SER A 58 6.47 6.11 5.83
C SER A 58 7.60 6.31 6.85
N ASP A 59 8.51 7.25 6.61
CA ASP A 59 9.55 7.61 7.58
C ASP A 59 8.98 8.07 8.92
N TYR A 60 7.85 8.77 8.90
CA TYR A 60 7.15 9.17 10.12
C TYR A 60 6.31 8.04 10.72
N ALA A 61 5.76 7.15 9.91
CA ALA A 61 4.89 6.05 10.34
C ALA A 61 5.66 4.76 10.69
N ARG A 62 6.91 4.63 10.27
CA ARG A 62 7.71 3.39 10.31
C ARG A 62 7.74 2.69 11.67
N PRO A 63 7.89 3.38 12.82
CA PRO A 63 7.86 2.69 14.12
C PRO A 63 6.54 1.95 14.36
N SER A 64 5.39 2.54 14.02
CA SER A 64 4.07 1.89 14.14
C SER A 64 3.88 0.76 13.12
N MET A 65 4.40 0.92 11.90
CA MET A 65 4.37 -0.14 10.87
C MET A 65 5.20 -1.35 11.34
N ARG A 66 6.38 -1.11 11.90
CA ARG A 66 7.22 -2.16 12.48
C ARG A 66 6.53 -2.86 13.65
N LEU A 67 5.83 -2.11 14.51
CA LEU A 67 5.04 -2.70 15.59
C LEU A 67 3.89 -3.56 15.08
N ALA A 68 3.21 -3.17 14.00
CA ALA A 68 2.19 -4.02 13.37
C ALA A 68 2.77 -5.38 12.95
N SER A 69 3.98 -5.38 12.37
CA SER A 69 4.70 -6.58 11.97
C SER A 69 5.10 -7.44 13.17
N LEU A 70 5.61 -6.82 14.23
CA LEU A 70 6.00 -7.51 15.46
C LEU A 70 4.80 -8.14 16.18
N MET A 71 3.67 -7.46 16.18
CA MET A 71 2.43 -7.94 16.78
C MET A 71 1.69 -8.97 15.90
N GLY A 72 2.10 -9.13 14.64
CA GLY A 72 1.46 -10.07 13.71
C GLY A 72 -0.01 -9.69 13.44
N ILE A 73 -0.29 -8.43 13.12
CA ILE A 73 -1.64 -7.93 12.92
C ILE A 73 -1.87 -7.42 11.51
N ARG A 74 -3.11 -7.55 11.02
CA ARG A 74 -3.52 -7.08 9.72
C ARG A 74 -3.81 -5.58 9.74
N SER A 75 -2.81 -4.76 9.45
CA SER A 75 -2.93 -3.34 9.15
C SER A 75 -2.50 -3.10 7.71
N ILE A 76 -3.28 -2.39 6.91
CA ILE A 76 -3.01 -2.20 5.49
C ILE A 76 -2.61 -0.75 5.25
N PHE A 77 -1.37 -0.54 4.79
CA PHE A 77 -0.80 0.78 4.52
C PHE A 77 -0.79 1.04 3.02
N VAL A 78 -1.57 2.03 2.57
CA VAL A 78 -1.66 2.44 1.16
C VAL A 78 -0.74 3.64 0.97
N MET A 79 0.46 3.39 0.43
CA MET A 79 1.52 4.37 0.27
C MET A 79 1.59 4.83 -1.18
N THR A 80 1.06 6.01 -1.46
CA THR A 80 1.02 6.56 -2.83
C THR A 80 2.25 7.41 -3.13
N HIS A 81 2.38 7.88 -4.39
CA HIS A 81 3.50 8.72 -4.80
C HIS A 81 4.86 8.01 -4.63
N ASP A 82 4.95 6.81 -5.19
CA ASP A 82 5.97 5.80 -4.92
C ASP A 82 7.36 6.08 -5.55
N SER A 83 7.48 7.12 -6.38
CA SER A 83 8.71 7.37 -7.14
C SER A 83 8.95 8.84 -7.45
N ILE A 84 10.06 9.13 -8.13
CA ILE A 84 10.37 10.46 -8.68
C ILE A 84 9.28 10.98 -9.64
N GLY A 85 8.47 10.09 -10.20
CA GLY A 85 7.35 10.42 -11.06
C GLY A 85 6.18 11.12 -10.36
N LEU A 86 6.26 11.35 -9.05
CA LEU A 86 5.25 12.14 -8.33
C LEU A 86 5.17 13.60 -8.82
N GLY A 87 6.25 14.10 -9.43
CA GLY A 87 6.25 15.38 -10.13
C GLY A 87 6.90 16.52 -9.36
N GLU A 88 6.24 17.67 -9.31
CA GLU A 88 6.80 18.97 -8.91
C GLU A 88 7.03 19.16 -7.40
N ASP A 89 6.57 18.26 -6.55
CA ASP A 89 6.77 18.37 -5.10
C ASP A 89 8.26 18.27 -4.68
N GLY A 90 9.09 17.75 -5.56
CA GLY A 90 10.53 17.75 -5.43
C GLY A 90 11.11 16.70 -4.48
N PRO A 91 12.41 16.79 -4.17
CA PRO A 91 13.16 15.71 -3.49
C PRO A 91 12.69 15.44 -2.06
N THR A 92 12.04 16.38 -1.40
CA THR A 92 11.47 16.18 -0.05
C THR A 92 10.30 15.20 -0.03
N HIS A 93 9.70 14.92 -1.20
CA HIS A 93 8.55 14.05 -1.36
C HIS A 93 8.86 12.81 -2.24
N GLN A 94 10.04 12.75 -2.84
CA GLN A 94 10.47 11.68 -3.74
C GLN A 94 11.14 10.56 -2.96
N PRO A 95 10.52 9.37 -2.81
CA PRO A 95 11.12 8.26 -2.10
C PRO A 95 12.26 7.64 -2.92
N VAL A 96 13.32 7.22 -2.24
CA VAL A 96 14.47 6.51 -2.83
C VAL A 96 14.66 5.16 -2.12
N GLU A 97 15.03 5.20 -0.82
CA GLU A 97 15.35 4.00 -0.03
C GLU A 97 14.14 3.35 0.65
N HIS A 98 12.96 3.96 0.56
CA HIS A 98 11.79 3.60 1.38
C HIS A 98 11.30 2.18 1.14
N LEU A 99 11.26 1.72 -0.12
CA LEU A 99 10.86 0.34 -0.43
C LEU A 99 11.84 -0.68 0.15
N ALA A 100 13.14 -0.44 0.02
CA ALA A 100 14.16 -1.31 0.58
C ALA A 100 14.07 -1.34 2.11
N ALA A 101 13.87 -0.18 2.74
CA ALA A 101 13.71 -0.06 4.19
C ALA A 101 12.45 -0.76 4.71
N LEU A 102 11.34 -0.69 4.00
CA LEU A 102 10.11 -1.41 4.36
C LEU A 102 10.26 -2.92 4.16
N ARG A 103 10.90 -3.35 3.06
CA ARG A 103 11.19 -4.78 2.81
C ARG A 103 12.14 -5.41 3.83
N ALA A 104 12.96 -4.60 4.51
CA ALA A 104 13.83 -5.05 5.59
C ALA A 104 13.07 -5.33 6.90
N ILE A 105 11.81 -4.93 7.04
CA ILE A 105 11.01 -5.22 8.24
C ILE A 105 10.54 -6.68 8.18
N PRO A 106 10.92 -7.53 9.16
CA PRO A 106 10.43 -8.90 9.23
C PRO A 106 8.90 -8.95 9.34
N ASN A 107 8.27 -9.94 8.71
CA ASN A 107 6.82 -10.13 8.72
C ASN A 107 6.05 -8.90 8.21
N HIS A 108 6.51 -8.31 7.09
CA HIS A 108 5.87 -7.18 6.45
C HIS A 108 5.78 -7.42 4.94
N LEU A 109 4.57 -7.42 4.39
CA LEU A 109 4.38 -7.54 2.94
C LEU A 109 4.52 -6.16 2.29
N VAL A 110 5.39 -6.07 1.29
CA VAL A 110 5.57 -4.84 0.50
C VAL A 110 5.29 -5.16 -0.96
N MET A 111 4.17 -4.69 -1.46
CA MET A 111 3.67 -4.94 -2.80
C MET A 111 3.68 -3.66 -3.62
N ARG A 112 4.14 -3.75 -4.86
CA ARG A 112 4.20 -2.61 -5.79
C ARG A 112 3.55 -3.00 -7.12
N PRO A 113 2.21 -2.96 -7.21
CA PRO A 113 1.48 -3.37 -8.40
C PRO A 113 1.74 -2.41 -9.57
N ALA A 114 1.85 -2.94 -10.78
CA ALA A 114 2.08 -2.18 -11.99
C ALA A 114 0.79 -1.64 -12.62
N ASP A 115 -0.36 -2.27 -12.37
CA ASP A 115 -1.64 -1.87 -12.95
C ASP A 115 -2.84 -2.14 -12.02
N ALA A 116 -4.04 -1.95 -12.55
CA ALA A 116 -5.28 -2.14 -11.79
C ALA A 116 -5.53 -3.61 -11.42
N VAL A 117 -5.14 -4.56 -12.27
CA VAL A 117 -5.33 -5.99 -12.01
C VAL A 117 -4.42 -6.42 -10.87
N GLU A 118 -3.13 -6.11 -10.95
CA GLU A 118 -2.19 -6.38 -9.86
C GLU A 118 -2.57 -5.65 -8.57
N THR A 119 -3.11 -4.43 -8.68
CA THR A 119 -3.62 -3.70 -7.50
C THR A 119 -4.74 -4.47 -6.81
N ALA A 120 -5.69 -5.02 -7.58
CA ALA A 120 -6.77 -5.84 -7.02
C ALA A 120 -6.24 -7.13 -6.38
N GLU A 121 -5.29 -7.81 -7.03
CA GLU A 121 -4.61 -8.99 -6.50
C GLU A 121 -3.84 -8.69 -5.21
N CYS A 122 -3.11 -7.58 -5.16
CA CYS A 122 -2.40 -7.14 -3.95
C CYS A 122 -3.39 -6.83 -2.80
N TRP A 123 -4.54 -6.23 -3.09
CA TRP A 123 -5.60 -6.04 -2.09
C TRP A 123 -6.15 -7.37 -1.59
N GLN A 124 -6.35 -8.36 -2.46
CA GLN A 124 -6.78 -9.70 -2.05
C GLN A 124 -5.76 -10.34 -1.10
N ILE A 125 -4.46 -10.26 -1.41
CA ILE A 125 -3.39 -10.75 -0.54
C ILE A 125 -3.42 -10.02 0.80
N ALA A 126 -3.48 -8.69 0.81
CA ALA A 126 -3.49 -7.89 2.02
C ALA A 126 -4.70 -8.20 2.94
N LEU A 127 -5.88 -8.41 2.34
CA LEU A 127 -7.09 -8.75 3.07
C LEU A 127 -7.07 -10.18 3.61
N SER A 128 -6.40 -11.11 2.93
CA SER A 128 -6.29 -12.51 3.34
C SER A 128 -5.18 -12.74 4.38
N SER A 129 -4.20 -11.83 4.46
CA SER A 129 -3.05 -11.95 5.38
C SER A 129 -3.43 -11.50 6.79
N THR A 130 -3.98 -12.40 7.60
CA THR A 130 -4.51 -12.06 8.92
C THR A 130 -3.44 -11.79 9.97
N GLY A 131 -2.25 -12.36 9.84
CA GLY A 131 -1.12 -12.26 10.78
C GLY A 131 0.04 -11.41 10.28
N THR A 132 -0.15 -10.63 9.19
CA THR A 132 0.93 -9.88 8.55
C THR A 132 0.39 -8.55 8.03
N PRO A 133 0.98 -7.41 8.43
CA PRO A 133 0.63 -6.13 7.83
C PRO A 133 1.17 -6.02 6.40
N SER A 134 0.50 -5.18 5.61
CA SER A 134 0.81 -5.02 4.20
C SER A 134 1.01 -3.55 3.84
N THR A 135 1.98 -3.28 2.99
CA THR A 135 2.16 -1.98 2.32
C THR A 135 1.90 -2.16 0.82
N LEU A 136 0.97 -1.39 0.28
CA LEU A 136 0.77 -1.22 -1.15
C LEU A 136 1.44 0.08 -1.57
N ALA A 137 2.52 -0.01 -2.33
CA ALA A 137 3.20 1.15 -2.90
C ALA A 137 2.60 1.45 -4.27
N LEU A 138 1.91 2.59 -4.39
CA LEU A 138 1.15 2.96 -5.58
C LEU A 138 1.73 4.22 -6.21
N THR A 139 1.73 4.25 -7.54
CA THR A 139 2.15 5.42 -8.29
C THR A 139 1.12 6.55 -8.24
N ARG A 140 1.58 7.76 -8.49
CA ARG A 140 0.72 8.93 -8.75
C ARG A 140 0.19 8.95 -10.18
N GLN A 141 0.98 8.45 -11.11
CA GLN A 141 0.64 8.51 -12.53
C GLN A 141 -0.45 7.50 -12.90
N ASN A 142 -1.17 7.83 -13.95
CA ASN A 142 -2.00 6.85 -14.66
C ASN A 142 -1.09 5.94 -15.48
N LEU A 143 -1.13 4.65 -15.21
CA LEU A 143 -0.38 3.64 -15.95
C LEU A 143 -1.31 2.88 -16.88
N ALA A 144 -0.76 2.45 -18.01
CA ALA A 144 -1.47 1.54 -18.91
C ALA A 144 -1.61 0.16 -18.26
N ALA A 145 -2.70 -0.54 -18.60
CA ALA A 145 -2.84 -1.93 -18.20
C ALA A 145 -1.76 -2.77 -18.92
N VAL A 146 -0.98 -3.50 -18.14
CA VAL A 146 0.04 -4.44 -18.64
C VAL A 146 -0.51 -5.86 -18.71
N ARG A 147 -1.44 -6.18 -17.81
CA ARG A 147 -2.16 -7.46 -17.80
C ARG A 147 -3.48 -7.32 -18.54
N THR A 148 -3.50 -7.77 -19.80
CA THR A 148 -4.66 -7.66 -20.71
C THR A 148 -5.40 -8.99 -20.89
N GLN A 149 -4.87 -10.08 -20.35
CA GLN A 149 -5.49 -11.39 -20.34
C GLN A 149 -6.08 -11.68 -18.97
N HIS A 150 -7.22 -12.36 -18.95
CA HIS A 150 -7.82 -12.83 -17.70
C HIS A 150 -7.08 -14.08 -17.21
N GLU A 151 -6.75 -14.06 -15.93
CA GLU A 151 -6.20 -15.20 -15.19
C GLU A 151 -7.08 -15.45 -13.97
N GLU A 152 -7.38 -16.73 -13.68
CA GLU A 152 -8.15 -17.10 -12.50
C GLU A 152 -7.31 -17.01 -11.23
N ASP A 153 -6.01 -17.29 -11.36
CA ASP A 153 -5.08 -17.29 -10.23
C ASP A 153 -4.57 -15.89 -9.93
N ASN A 154 -4.33 -15.63 -8.65
CA ASN A 154 -3.66 -14.42 -8.19
C ASN A 154 -2.15 -14.54 -8.44
N LEU A 155 -1.65 -13.97 -9.53
CA LEU A 155 -0.23 -14.08 -9.90
C LEU A 155 0.68 -13.29 -8.97
N CYS A 156 0.20 -12.21 -8.37
CA CYS A 156 0.97 -11.44 -7.36
C CYS A 156 1.29 -12.29 -6.13
N ALA A 157 0.49 -13.33 -5.83
CA ALA A 157 0.74 -14.24 -4.72
C ALA A 157 2.00 -15.10 -4.92
N LEU A 158 2.51 -15.21 -6.14
CA LEU A 158 3.78 -15.89 -6.45
C LEU A 158 4.99 -15.05 -6.04
N GLY A 159 4.80 -13.78 -5.71
CA GLY A 159 5.86 -12.81 -5.39
C GLY A 159 6.54 -12.21 -6.61
N ALA A 160 6.75 -13.00 -7.65
CA ALA A 160 7.20 -12.58 -8.97
C ALA A 160 6.70 -13.57 -10.02
N TYR A 161 6.39 -13.09 -11.21
CA TYR A 161 5.99 -13.92 -12.33
C TYR A 161 6.45 -13.31 -13.65
N GLU A 162 6.50 -14.11 -14.70
CA GLU A 162 6.89 -13.66 -16.05
C GLU A 162 5.70 -12.98 -16.72
N LEU A 163 5.77 -11.68 -16.89
CA LEU A 163 4.72 -10.89 -17.53
C LEU A 163 4.80 -10.99 -19.06
N VAL A 164 6.00 -10.91 -19.63
CA VAL A 164 6.24 -10.94 -21.08
C VAL A 164 7.37 -11.92 -21.38
N ARG A 165 7.05 -12.95 -22.17
CA ARG A 165 8.05 -13.90 -22.66
C ARG A 165 8.82 -13.34 -23.85
N ALA A 166 10.10 -13.69 -23.92
CA ALA A 166 10.87 -13.49 -25.13
C ALA A 166 10.32 -14.37 -26.27
N SER A 167 10.32 -13.85 -27.50
CA SER A 167 9.93 -14.63 -28.69
C SER A 167 10.93 -15.74 -29.06
N ASP A 168 12.19 -15.53 -28.66
CA ASP A 168 13.32 -16.41 -28.92
C ASP A 168 14.08 -16.67 -27.61
N GLU A 169 15.34 -17.14 -27.70
CA GLU A 169 16.20 -17.31 -26.54
C GLU A 169 16.41 -15.98 -25.78
N ALA A 170 15.99 -15.93 -24.54
CA ALA A 170 16.11 -14.74 -23.72
C ALA A 170 17.58 -14.43 -23.40
N LYS A 171 18.05 -13.24 -23.77
CA LYS A 171 19.41 -12.76 -23.47
C LYS A 171 19.46 -11.88 -22.23
N VAL A 172 18.34 -11.34 -21.82
CA VAL A 172 18.20 -10.42 -20.67
C VAL A 172 16.87 -10.69 -20.00
N THR A 173 16.87 -10.66 -18.67
CA THR A 173 15.66 -10.61 -17.83
C THR A 173 15.59 -9.26 -17.16
N ILE A 174 14.45 -8.57 -17.28
CA ILE A 174 14.18 -7.28 -16.64
C ILE A 174 13.22 -7.51 -15.49
N PHE A 175 13.61 -7.11 -14.29
CA PHE A 175 12.73 -7.05 -13.12
C PHE A 175 12.23 -5.62 -12.96
N ALA A 176 10.92 -5.44 -12.74
CA ALA A 176 10.26 -4.14 -12.59
C ALA A 176 9.45 -4.04 -11.30
#